data_b951b9eeadacf63bbae8394f04813360
#
_entry.id   b951b9eeadacf63bbae8394f04813360
#
_cell.length_a   1.000
_cell.length_b   1.000
_cell.length_c   1.000
_cell.angle_alpha   90.00
_cell.angle_beta   90.00
_cell.angle_gamma   90.00
#
_symmetry.space_group_name_H-M   'P 1'
#
loop_
_entity.id
_entity.type
_entity.pdbx_description
1 polymer ?
#
loop_
_entity_poly.entity_id
_entity_poly.type
_entity_poly.pdbx_seq_one_letter_code
_entity_poly.pdbx_strand_id
1 'polypeptide(L)'
;MNKSIKVVRTDSKLECPLLDRELRKLGVNLVLLPDGIPESELLKETRDADLILMCYTPITATVIEQATNLRGIVKYGVGIDAIDINAARAQNIPVVNIPEYAEETVAEGAFTLLIALAKKLVPLQTEMRDTGWAWPTERWIGSDISGKTIGLIGVGKIGKSMARMAGLGFGAKVIGYGPHTSQEDMAAAGVEKYEDLCEMISQCDFVSVHCVLNDETHHLVGEKEIASMKPTAMLINVSRGAIVDENALLSALKEERIAGAGLDVFSQEPLDRTTHPLREMFSMGNVLLSPHLTFYTQDSMDRLENETLERCKEILGGDPVLVKSGDPRLTAQTSGVVFSA
;
A
#
# COMPACT_ATOMS: atom_id res chain seq x y z
N MET A 1 26.34 34.55 -5.10
CA MET A 1 26.50 33.09 -4.85
C MET A 1 25.24 32.44 -5.32
N ASN A 2 25.30 31.53 -6.30
CA ASN A 2 24.09 30.75 -6.65
C ASN A 2 23.67 29.96 -5.40
N LYS A 3 22.43 30.17 -4.94
CA LYS A 3 21.87 29.41 -3.84
C LYS A 3 21.87 27.92 -4.25
N SER A 4 22.46 27.08 -3.42
CA SER A 4 22.42 25.61 -3.67
C SER A 4 20.97 25.13 -3.60
N ILE A 5 20.53 24.36 -4.57
CA ILE A 5 19.21 23.72 -4.58
C ILE A 5 19.11 22.79 -3.37
N LYS A 6 18.06 22.95 -2.55
CA LYS A 6 17.83 22.12 -1.36
C LYS A 6 16.74 21.10 -1.64
N VAL A 7 17.07 19.83 -1.47
CA VAL A 7 16.15 18.69 -1.55
C VAL A 7 15.98 18.08 -0.17
N VAL A 8 14.76 17.99 0.32
CA VAL A 8 14.44 17.34 1.61
C VAL A 8 13.78 16.01 1.33
N ARG A 9 14.37 14.92 1.80
CA ARG A 9 13.79 13.57 1.74
C ARG A 9 13.44 13.10 3.15
N THR A 10 12.16 12.85 3.40
CA THR A 10 11.67 12.27 4.64
C THR A 10 11.84 10.74 4.63
N ASP A 11 11.50 10.09 5.72
CA ASP A 11 11.42 8.63 5.83
C ASP A 11 12.75 7.91 5.46
N SER A 12 13.85 8.37 6.06
CA SER A 12 15.21 7.97 5.68
C SER A 12 15.56 6.50 5.99
N LYS A 13 14.76 5.81 6.83
CA LYS A 13 14.89 4.36 7.05
C LYS A 13 14.50 3.52 5.83
N LEU A 14 13.64 4.06 4.96
CA LEU A 14 13.50 3.51 3.62
C LEU A 14 14.73 3.92 2.82
N GLU A 15 15.73 3.04 2.79
CA GLU A 15 17.00 3.28 2.13
C GLU A 15 16.82 3.35 0.61
N CYS A 16 17.29 4.45 0.01
CA CYS A 16 17.28 4.68 -1.45
C CYS A 16 18.70 5.10 -1.89
N PRO A 17 19.68 4.17 -1.85
CA PRO A 17 21.09 4.51 -2.05
C PRO A 17 21.41 5.03 -3.45
N LEU A 18 20.73 4.53 -4.47
CA LEU A 18 20.89 5.00 -5.84
C LEU A 18 20.37 6.43 -5.97
N LEU A 19 19.15 6.68 -5.53
CA LEU A 19 18.51 7.99 -5.57
C LEU A 19 19.34 9.04 -4.82
N ASP A 20 19.74 8.74 -3.58
CA ASP A 20 20.52 9.64 -2.74
C ASP A 20 21.89 9.99 -3.35
N ARG A 21 22.55 8.99 -3.93
CA ARG A 21 23.83 9.16 -4.61
C ARG A 21 23.70 10.05 -5.86
N GLU A 22 22.72 9.75 -6.70
CA GLU A 22 22.54 10.48 -7.96
C GLU A 22 22.06 11.93 -7.71
N LEU A 23 21.19 12.16 -6.72
CA LEU A 23 20.82 13.52 -6.31
C LEU A 23 22.05 14.33 -5.86
N ARG A 24 22.94 13.75 -5.04
CA ARG A 24 24.18 14.42 -4.65
C ARG A 24 25.10 14.74 -5.83
N LYS A 25 25.15 13.87 -6.85
CA LYS A 25 25.90 14.14 -8.09
C LYS A 25 25.35 15.34 -8.89
N LEU A 26 24.04 15.61 -8.77
CA LEU A 26 23.45 16.82 -9.36
C LEU A 26 23.86 18.11 -8.63
N GLY A 27 24.62 18.02 -7.55
CA GLY A 27 25.10 19.18 -6.77
C GLY A 27 24.04 19.78 -5.85
N VAL A 28 22.96 19.06 -5.55
CA VAL A 28 21.92 19.51 -4.62
C VAL A 28 22.37 19.32 -3.15
N ASN A 29 21.89 20.16 -2.27
CA ASN A 29 21.97 19.95 -0.83
C ASN A 29 20.85 18.99 -0.40
N LEU A 30 21.16 17.70 -0.30
CA LEU A 30 20.22 16.66 0.10
C LEU A 30 20.19 16.51 1.62
N VAL A 31 19.04 16.84 2.21
CA VAL A 31 18.75 16.67 3.65
C VAL A 31 17.88 15.42 3.83
N LEU A 32 18.37 14.46 4.61
CA LEU A 32 17.64 13.24 4.95
C LEU A 32 17.04 13.39 6.34
N LEU A 33 15.72 13.21 6.45
CA LEU A 33 14.98 13.32 7.71
C LEU A 33 14.52 11.95 8.19
N PRO A 34 14.52 11.71 9.51
CA PRO A 34 14.10 10.43 10.06
C PRO A 34 12.59 10.21 9.92
N ASP A 35 12.18 8.96 9.99
CA ASP A 35 10.79 8.55 10.08
C ASP A 35 10.15 9.09 11.36
N GLY A 36 8.89 9.52 11.27
CA GLY A 36 8.16 10.04 12.42
C GLY A 36 8.67 11.39 12.93
N ILE A 37 9.38 12.16 12.09
CA ILE A 37 9.81 13.51 12.44
C ILE A 37 8.61 14.37 12.87
N PRO A 38 8.70 15.10 13.99
CA PRO A 38 7.64 16.03 14.40
C PRO A 38 7.42 17.13 13.35
N GLU A 39 6.16 17.50 13.12
CA GLU A 39 5.81 18.53 12.13
C GLU A 39 6.57 19.85 12.36
N SER A 40 6.77 20.24 13.62
CA SER A 40 7.53 21.45 13.97
C SER A 40 9.01 21.45 13.51
N GLU A 41 9.60 20.27 13.41
CA GLU A 41 10.95 20.09 12.87
C GLU A 41 10.93 20.00 11.35
N LEU A 42 9.93 19.27 10.79
CA LEU A 42 9.71 19.20 9.35
C LEU A 42 9.55 20.60 8.75
N LEU A 43 8.74 21.47 9.37
CA LEU A 43 8.55 22.86 8.95
C LEU A 43 9.85 23.67 8.88
N LYS A 44 10.78 23.45 9.81
CA LYS A 44 12.07 24.14 9.78
C LYS A 44 12.93 23.71 8.60
N GLU A 45 12.95 22.41 8.36
CA GLU A 45 13.77 21.82 7.30
C GLU A 45 13.20 22.05 5.90
N THR A 46 11.87 22.11 5.75
CA THR A 46 11.21 22.30 4.45
C THR A 46 11.02 23.75 4.05
N ARG A 47 11.15 24.70 4.98
CA ARG A 47 10.87 26.13 4.76
C ARG A 47 11.54 26.72 3.52
N ASP A 48 12.77 26.35 3.25
CA ASP A 48 13.57 26.84 2.13
C ASP A 48 13.91 25.73 1.10
N ALA A 49 13.21 24.61 1.17
CA ALA A 49 13.38 23.49 0.26
C ALA A 49 12.88 23.84 -1.16
N ASP A 50 13.62 23.41 -2.16
CA ASP A 50 13.22 23.47 -3.57
C ASP A 50 12.40 22.26 -3.98
N LEU A 51 12.61 21.09 -3.33
CA LEU A 51 11.92 19.84 -3.59
C LEU A 51 11.72 19.05 -2.31
N ILE A 52 10.54 18.50 -2.11
CA ILE A 52 10.24 17.54 -1.03
C ILE A 52 10.03 16.16 -1.64
N LEU A 53 10.76 15.17 -1.14
CA LEU A 53 10.55 13.75 -1.37
C LEU A 53 9.97 13.13 -0.11
N MET A 54 8.85 12.42 -0.21
CA MET A 54 8.20 11.83 0.96
C MET A 54 7.68 10.40 0.67
N CYS A 55 7.61 9.57 1.69
CA CYS A 55 6.99 8.24 1.62
C CYS A 55 5.81 8.12 2.59
N TYR A 56 6.02 8.23 3.88
CA TYR A 56 4.99 8.06 4.92
C TYR A 56 4.70 9.35 5.68
N THR A 57 5.70 10.22 5.83
CA THR A 57 5.59 11.47 6.59
C THR A 57 4.51 12.38 5.98
N PRO A 58 3.51 12.83 6.75
CA PRO A 58 2.47 13.73 6.25
C PRO A 58 3.03 15.07 5.76
N ILE A 59 2.66 15.48 4.56
CA ILE A 59 2.92 16.81 4.00
C ILE A 59 1.61 17.60 4.04
N THR A 60 1.41 18.27 5.17
CA THR A 60 0.19 19.01 5.48
C THR A 60 0.12 20.35 4.71
N ALA A 61 -1.06 20.99 4.68
CA ALA A 61 -1.22 22.34 4.15
C ALA A 61 -0.22 23.30 4.77
N THR A 62 0.00 23.23 6.09
CA THR A 62 0.95 24.09 6.81
C THR A 62 2.37 23.93 6.29
N VAL A 63 2.82 22.70 6.02
CA VAL A 63 4.15 22.43 5.46
C VAL A 63 4.28 23.05 4.07
N ILE A 64 3.28 22.86 3.22
CA ILE A 64 3.25 23.38 1.85
C ILE A 64 3.24 24.91 1.84
N GLU A 65 2.38 25.52 2.65
CA GLU A 65 2.22 26.99 2.73
C GLU A 65 3.46 27.72 3.24
N GLN A 66 4.25 27.07 4.10
CA GLN A 66 5.47 27.66 4.64
C GLN A 66 6.72 27.40 3.80
N ALA A 67 6.66 26.51 2.82
CA ALA A 67 7.77 26.18 1.94
C ALA A 67 7.92 27.20 0.79
N THR A 68 8.66 28.26 1.05
CA THR A 68 8.72 29.48 0.18
C THR A 68 9.39 29.29 -1.18
N ASN A 69 10.15 28.22 -1.38
CA ASN A 69 10.88 27.96 -2.63
C ASN A 69 10.44 26.66 -3.32
N LEU A 70 9.40 26.02 -2.81
CA LEU A 70 9.01 24.68 -3.23
C LEU A 70 8.58 24.65 -4.70
N ARG A 71 9.22 23.79 -5.48
CA ARG A 71 9.01 23.61 -6.93
C ARG A 71 8.21 22.36 -7.23
N GLY A 72 8.12 21.41 -6.29
CA GLY A 72 7.36 20.20 -6.43
C GLY A 72 7.46 19.29 -5.22
N ILE A 73 6.55 18.30 -5.18
CA ILE A 73 6.52 17.22 -4.18
C ILE A 73 6.51 15.89 -4.93
N VAL A 74 7.46 15.01 -4.63
CA VAL A 74 7.53 13.67 -5.17
C VAL A 74 7.25 12.66 -4.06
N LYS A 75 6.15 11.93 -4.20
CA LYS A 75 5.86 10.74 -3.41
C LYS A 75 6.63 9.57 -4.01
N TYR A 76 7.71 9.11 -3.36
CA TYR A 76 8.36 7.88 -3.77
C TYR A 76 7.58 6.67 -3.23
N GLY A 77 6.59 6.28 -4.01
CA GLY A 77 5.57 5.25 -3.73
C GLY A 77 4.25 5.56 -4.42
N VAL A 78 3.22 4.73 -4.17
CA VAL A 78 1.92 4.81 -4.87
C VAL A 78 0.93 5.74 -4.19
N GLY A 79 0.64 5.53 -2.91
CA GLY A 79 -0.44 6.22 -2.20
C GLY A 79 -0.11 7.66 -1.85
N ILE A 80 -1.05 8.58 -2.09
CA ILE A 80 -0.90 10.02 -1.90
C ILE A 80 -1.75 10.58 -0.76
N ASP A 81 -2.29 9.71 0.06
CA ASP A 81 -3.20 10.03 1.18
C ASP A 81 -2.53 10.89 2.28
N ALA A 82 -1.21 10.86 2.37
CA ALA A 82 -0.43 11.68 3.31
C ALA A 82 -0.05 13.09 2.78
N ILE A 83 -0.53 13.50 1.60
CA ILE A 83 -0.22 14.82 1.01
C ILE A 83 -1.49 15.64 0.88
N ASP A 84 -1.48 16.89 1.35
CA ASP A 84 -2.55 17.84 1.06
C ASP A 84 -2.43 18.37 -0.38
N ILE A 85 -3.04 17.58 -1.31
CA ILE A 85 -3.04 17.90 -2.74
C ILE A 85 -3.76 19.21 -3.05
N ASN A 86 -4.78 19.58 -2.25
CA ASN A 86 -5.52 20.81 -2.47
C ASN A 86 -4.66 22.04 -2.14
N ALA A 87 -3.89 21.99 -1.05
CA ALA A 87 -2.95 23.04 -0.70
C ALA A 87 -1.84 23.18 -1.76
N ALA A 88 -1.27 22.07 -2.24
CA ALA A 88 -0.26 22.09 -3.30
C ALA A 88 -0.81 22.71 -4.60
N ARG A 89 -2.01 22.30 -5.02
CA ARG A 89 -2.69 22.83 -6.20
C ARG A 89 -2.98 24.33 -6.07
N ALA A 90 -3.41 24.80 -4.89
CA ALA A 90 -3.68 26.23 -4.65
C ALA A 90 -2.42 27.10 -4.83
N GLN A 91 -1.23 26.54 -4.61
CA GLN A 91 0.06 27.21 -4.81
C GLN A 91 0.73 26.88 -6.15
N ASN A 92 0.05 26.15 -7.05
CA ASN A 92 0.61 25.66 -8.32
C ASN A 92 1.88 24.82 -8.15
N ILE A 93 1.99 24.08 -7.04
CA ILE A 93 3.08 23.15 -6.76
C ILE A 93 2.70 21.78 -7.31
N PRO A 94 3.41 21.24 -8.31
CA PRO A 94 3.14 19.92 -8.84
C PRO A 94 3.42 18.83 -7.81
N VAL A 95 2.52 17.86 -7.75
CA VAL A 95 2.66 16.62 -6.96
C VAL A 95 2.66 15.44 -7.89
N VAL A 96 3.65 14.56 -7.73
CA VAL A 96 3.76 13.32 -8.50
C VAL A 96 4.05 12.14 -7.59
N ASN A 97 3.49 10.99 -7.94
CA ASN A 97 3.81 9.70 -7.31
C ASN A 97 4.43 8.73 -8.32
N ILE A 98 4.87 7.58 -7.84
CA ILE A 98 5.45 6.52 -8.66
C ILE A 98 4.49 5.32 -8.61
N PRO A 99 3.48 5.24 -9.51
CA PRO A 99 2.39 4.29 -9.38
C PRO A 99 2.72 2.88 -9.88
N GLU A 100 3.75 2.72 -10.73
CA GLU A 100 3.97 1.48 -11.50
C GLU A 100 5.14 0.62 -11.00
N TYR A 101 5.84 1.03 -9.95
CA TYR A 101 7.08 0.38 -9.53
C TYR A 101 6.88 -0.99 -8.86
N ALA A 102 5.73 -1.25 -8.24
CA ALA A 102 5.51 -2.41 -7.38
C ALA A 102 4.17 -3.14 -7.62
N GLU A 103 3.54 -2.99 -8.79
CA GLU A 103 2.22 -3.57 -9.05
C GLU A 103 2.23 -5.10 -8.90
N GLU A 104 3.16 -5.78 -9.58
CA GLU A 104 3.36 -7.22 -9.47
C GLU A 104 3.87 -7.60 -8.08
N THR A 105 4.84 -6.86 -7.55
CA THR A 105 5.49 -7.15 -6.27
C THR A 105 4.49 -7.16 -5.10
N VAL A 106 3.58 -6.18 -5.04
CA VAL A 106 2.54 -6.13 -4.00
C VAL A 106 1.53 -7.25 -4.18
N ALA A 107 1.17 -7.60 -5.43
CA ALA A 107 0.30 -8.74 -5.69
C ALA A 107 0.95 -10.07 -5.25
N GLU A 108 2.24 -10.27 -5.53
CA GLU A 108 3.02 -11.40 -5.02
C GLU A 108 3.06 -11.45 -3.50
N GLY A 109 3.23 -10.30 -2.84
CA GLY A 109 3.18 -10.19 -1.39
C GLY A 109 1.82 -10.57 -0.81
N ALA A 110 0.73 -10.07 -1.40
CA ALA A 110 -0.64 -10.46 -1.02
C ALA A 110 -0.85 -11.96 -1.18
N PHE A 111 -0.39 -12.52 -2.30
CA PHE A 111 -0.51 -13.95 -2.59
C PHE A 111 0.35 -14.79 -1.63
N THR A 112 1.52 -14.28 -1.25
CA THR A 112 2.39 -14.92 -0.24
C THR A 112 1.68 -15.02 1.12
N LEU A 113 1.07 -13.93 1.59
CA LEU A 113 0.28 -13.94 2.83
C LEU A 113 -0.88 -14.94 2.74
N LEU A 114 -1.60 -14.97 1.61
CA LEU A 114 -2.70 -15.89 1.36
C LEU A 114 -2.22 -17.36 1.43
N ILE A 115 -1.15 -17.72 0.70
CA ILE A 115 -0.61 -19.07 0.69
C ILE A 115 -0.11 -19.48 2.07
N ALA A 116 0.62 -18.59 2.75
CA ALA A 116 1.18 -18.85 4.07
C ALA A 116 0.08 -19.15 5.11
N LEU A 117 -1.02 -18.39 5.07
CA LEU A 117 -2.21 -18.65 5.89
C LEU A 117 -2.88 -19.96 5.51
N ALA A 118 -3.21 -20.14 4.22
CA ALA A 118 -3.91 -21.33 3.73
C ALA A 118 -3.16 -22.63 4.07
N LYS A 119 -1.84 -22.62 4.02
CA LYS A 119 -0.98 -23.76 4.33
C LYS A 119 -0.47 -23.80 5.78
N LYS A 120 -0.91 -22.85 6.62
CA LYS A 120 -0.44 -22.73 8.02
C LYS A 120 1.09 -22.73 8.16
N LEU A 121 1.77 -22.11 7.17
CA LEU A 121 3.24 -22.21 7.03
C LEU A 121 3.97 -21.68 8.26
N VAL A 122 3.59 -20.52 8.78
CA VAL A 122 4.28 -19.88 9.91
C VAL A 122 4.10 -20.68 11.21
N PRO A 123 2.89 -21.08 11.64
CA PRO A 123 2.74 -21.90 12.86
C PRO A 123 3.39 -23.29 12.70
N LEU A 124 3.38 -23.90 11.51
CA LEU A 124 4.11 -25.15 11.26
C LEU A 124 5.62 -24.98 11.37
N GLN A 125 6.17 -23.88 10.83
CA GLN A 125 7.59 -23.55 10.97
C GLN A 125 7.98 -23.31 12.43
N THR A 126 7.10 -22.66 13.20
CA THR A 126 7.31 -22.46 14.63
C THR A 126 7.33 -23.79 15.38
N GLU A 127 6.36 -24.66 15.14
CA GLU A 127 6.32 -26.01 15.73
C GLU A 127 7.57 -26.81 15.40
N MET A 128 7.99 -26.82 14.12
CA MET A 128 9.23 -27.50 13.69
C MET A 128 10.46 -26.99 14.43
N ARG A 129 10.57 -25.69 14.60
CA ARG A 129 11.71 -25.07 15.31
C ARG A 129 11.70 -25.42 16.81
N ASP A 130 10.52 -25.41 17.44
CA ASP A 130 10.39 -25.52 18.88
C ASP A 130 10.37 -26.97 19.37
N THR A 131 9.83 -27.90 18.59
CA THR A 131 9.67 -29.33 18.96
C THR A 131 10.44 -30.32 18.06
N GLY A 132 10.91 -29.86 16.90
CA GLY A 132 11.61 -30.68 15.90
C GLY A 132 10.68 -31.41 14.93
N TRP A 133 9.37 -31.55 15.21
CA TRP A 133 8.42 -32.23 14.33
C TRP A 133 6.96 -31.85 14.61
N ALA A 134 6.15 -31.78 13.55
CA ALA A 134 4.69 -31.63 13.64
C ALA A 134 3.99 -32.87 13.06
N TRP A 135 3.27 -33.60 13.90
CA TRP A 135 2.47 -34.74 13.45
C TRP A 135 1.14 -34.27 12.81
N PRO A 136 0.63 -34.96 11.75
CA PRO A 136 -0.61 -34.58 11.09
C PRO A 136 -1.81 -34.76 12.03
N THR A 137 -2.30 -33.65 12.57
CA THR A 137 -3.49 -33.56 13.42
C THR A 137 -4.43 -32.51 12.82
N GLU A 138 -5.68 -32.43 13.30
CA GLU A 138 -6.67 -31.44 12.86
C GLU A 138 -6.16 -30.00 12.96
N ARG A 139 -5.33 -29.70 13.97
CA ARG A 139 -4.68 -28.41 14.15
C ARG A 139 -3.95 -27.92 12.89
N TRP A 140 -3.38 -28.86 12.12
CA TRP A 140 -2.52 -28.56 10.97
C TRP A 140 -3.24 -28.65 9.62
N ILE A 141 -4.54 -28.97 9.62
CA ILE A 141 -5.29 -29.01 8.35
C ILE A 141 -5.32 -27.61 7.75
N GLY A 142 -4.72 -27.49 6.56
CA GLY A 142 -4.74 -26.27 5.74
C GLY A 142 -5.86 -26.30 4.71
N SER A 143 -5.90 -25.28 3.87
CA SER A 143 -6.80 -25.16 2.73
C SER A 143 -6.04 -25.23 1.41
N ASP A 144 -6.67 -25.76 0.37
CA ASP A 144 -6.21 -25.59 -0.99
C ASP A 144 -6.62 -24.20 -1.53
N ILE A 145 -5.96 -23.76 -2.59
CA ILE A 145 -6.32 -22.53 -3.31
C ILE A 145 -7.01 -22.93 -4.62
N SER A 146 -6.56 -24.02 -5.22
CA SER A 146 -7.18 -24.57 -6.43
C SER A 146 -8.66 -24.88 -6.20
N GLY A 147 -9.50 -24.40 -7.12
CA GLY A 147 -10.95 -24.57 -7.05
C GLY A 147 -11.66 -23.73 -5.97
N LYS A 148 -10.94 -22.87 -5.26
CA LYS A 148 -11.51 -21.90 -4.30
C LYS A 148 -11.91 -20.60 -4.98
N THR A 149 -12.72 -19.81 -4.28
CA THR A 149 -13.14 -18.49 -4.72
C THR A 149 -12.32 -17.40 -3.99
N ILE A 150 -11.67 -16.56 -4.77
CA ILE A 150 -10.92 -15.38 -4.28
C ILE A 150 -11.70 -14.13 -4.68
N GLY A 151 -12.09 -13.33 -3.68
CA GLY A 151 -12.74 -12.03 -3.86
C GLY A 151 -11.73 -10.91 -3.81
N LEU A 152 -11.75 -10.02 -4.80
CA LEU A 152 -10.89 -8.84 -4.87
C LEU A 152 -11.71 -7.57 -4.61
N ILE A 153 -11.37 -6.84 -3.57
CA ILE A 153 -11.92 -5.51 -3.28
C ILE A 153 -10.99 -4.48 -3.91
N GLY A 154 -11.38 -3.97 -5.07
CA GLY A 154 -10.55 -3.16 -5.95
C GLY A 154 -9.82 -3.99 -7.02
N VAL A 155 -10.18 -3.77 -8.29
CA VAL A 155 -9.60 -4.46 -9.45
C VAL A 155 -8.84 -3.45 -10.33
N GLY A 156 -7.96 -2.68 -9.66
CA GLY A 156 -6.95 -1.83 -10.31
C GLY A 156 -5.76 -2.66 -10.79
N LYS A 157 -4.61 -2.02 -11.02
CA LYS A 157 -3.40 -2.68 -11.54
C LYS A 157 -2.94 -3.85 -10.65
N ILE A 158 -2.83 -3.63 -9.32
CA ILE A 158 -2.45 -4.67 -8.36
C ILE A 158 -3.50 -5.79 -8.30
N GLY A 159 -4.79 -5.44 -8.24
CA GLY A 159 -5.88 -6.43 -8.24
C GLY A 159 -5.92 -7.29 -9.51
N LYS A 160 -5.62 -6.72 -10.68
CA LYS A 160 -5.50 -7.46 -11.94
C LYS A 160 -4.32 -8.43 -11.92
N SER A 161 -3.17 -8.03 -11.36
CA SER A 161 -2.02 -8.92 -11.18
C SER A 161 -2.35 -10.07 -10.22
N MET A 162 -3.03 -9.78 -9.10
CA MET A 162 -3.51 -10.80 -8.17
C MET A 162 -4.50 -11.76 -8.86
N ALA A 163 -5.44 -11.25 -9.67
CA ALA A 163 -6.39 -12.07 -10.42
C ALA A 163 -5.70 -13.04 -11.38
N ARG A 164 -4.69 -12.56 -12.11
CA ARG A 164 -3.88 -13.38 -13.03
C ARG A 164 -3.16 -14.50 -12.29
N MET A 165 -2.50 -14.19 -11.16
CA MET A 165 -1.81 -15.18 -10.34
C MET A 165 -2.77 -16.23 -9.80
N ALA A 166 -3.90 -15.80 -9.24
CA ALA A 166 -4.91 -16.69 -8.66
C ALA A 166 -5.59 -17.58 -9.71
N GLY A 167 -6.07 -16.97 -10.78
CA GLY A 167 -6.82 -17.69 -11.83
C GLY A 167 -5.92 -18.60 -12.66
N LEU A 168 -4.89 -18.04 -13.30
CA LEU A 168 -4.03 -18.77 -14.23
C LEU A 168 -3.01 -19.65 -13.49
N GLY A 169 -2.47 -19.18 -12.36
CA GLY A 169 -1.45 -19.92 -11.61
C GLY A 169 -2.01 -21.06 -10.75
N PHE A 170 -3.14 -20.82 -10.09
CA PHE A 170 -3.69 -21.74 -9.09
C PHE A 170 -5.07 -22.31 -9.45
N GLY A 171 -5.69 -21.88 -10.55
CA GLY A 171 -7.00 -22.37 -10.95
C GLY A 171 -8.12 -21.98 -9.97
N ALA A 172 -7.97 -20.86 -9.29
CA ALA A 172 -9.01 -20.30 -8.43
C ALA A 172 -10.08 -19.58 -9.26
N LYS A 173 -11.32 -19.57 -8.80
CA LYS A 173 -12.35 -18.66 -9.30
C LYS A 173 -12.06 -17.27 -8.73
N VAL A 174 -11.98 -16.25 -9.60
CA VAL A 174 -11.76 -14.86 -9.15
C VAL A 174 -13.02 -14.04 -9.39
N ILE A 175 -13.52 -13.42 -8.33
CA ILE A 175 -14.65 -12.49 -8.35
C ILE A 175 -14.20 -11.16 -7.78
N GLY A 176 -14.86 -10.05 -8.12
CA GLY A 176 -14.37 -8.75 -7.69
C GLY A 176 -15.46 -7.71 -7.49
N TYR A 177 -15.20 -6.79 -6.56
CA TYR A 177 -15.96 -5.59 -6.31
C TYR A 177 -15.09 -4.36 -6.61
N GLY A 178 -15.64 -3.45 -7.42
CA GLY A 178 -14.99 -2.18 -7.77
C GLY A 178 -15.95 -1.32 -8.57
N PRO A 179 -16.62 -0.35 -7.92
CA PRO A 179 -17.67 0.45 -8.56
C PRO A 179 -17.16 1.27 -9.76
N HIS A 180 -15.88 1.63 -9.73
CA HIS A 180 -15.25 2.43 -10.79
C HIS A 180 -14.55 1.60 -11.89
N THR A 181 -14.58 0.26 -11.80
CA THR A 181 -14.02 -0.63 -12.84
C THR A 181 -15.15 -1.23 -13.65
N SER A 182 -15.11 -1.10 -14.97
CA SER A 182 -16.14 -1.62 -15.85
C SER A 182 -16.21 -3.16 -15.79
N GLN A 183 -17.37 -3.71 -16.14
CA GLN A 183 -17.54 -5.16 -16.25
C GLN A 183 -16.60 -5.77 -17.31
N GLU A 184 -16.40 -5.04 -18.41
CA GLU A 184 -15.51 -5.45 -19.50
C GLU A 184 -14.05 -5.51 -19.04
N ASP A 185 -13.58 -4.49 -18.30
CA ASP A 185 -12.21 -4.45 -17.75
C ASP A 185 -11.96 -5.57 -16.72
N MET A 186 -12.96 -5.86 -15.89
CA MET A 186 -12.86 -6.98 -14.94
C MET A 186 -12.84 -8.32 -15.67
N ALA A 187 -13.73 -8.51 -16.64
CA ALA A 187 -13.80 -9.73 -17.43
C ALA A 187 -12.50 -9.97 -18.23
N ALA A 188 -11.91 -8.92 -18.80
CA ALA A 188 -10.61 -8.99 -19.47
C ALA A 188 -9.46 -9.43 -18.53
N ALA A 189 -9.60 -9.16 -17.23
CA ALA A 189 -8.68 -9.61 -16.19
C ALA A 189 -9.03 -11.01 -15.62
N GLY A 190 -10.06 -11.67 -16.15
CA GLY A 190 -10.54 -12.95 -15.66
C GLY A 190 -11.32 -12.86 -14.33
N VAL A 191 -11.90 -11.70 -14.03
CA VAL A 191 -12.65 -11.41 -12.79
C VAL A 191 -14.14 -11.27 -13.10
N GLU A 192 -14.97 -12.03 -12.41
CA GLU A 192 -16.42 -11.88 -12.45
C GLU A 192 -16.83 -10.72 -11.53
N LYS A 193 -17.47 -9.68 -12.08
CA LYS A 193 -17.87 -8.49 -11.34
C LYS A 193 -19.10 -8.72 -10.48
N TYR A 194 -19.06 -8.18 -9.25
CA TYR A 194 -20.19 -8.08 -8.33
C TYR A 194 -20.49 -6.62 -8.02
N GLU A 195 -21.78 -6.28 -7.91
CA GLU A 195 -22.23 -4.93 -7.57
C GLU A 195 -22.49 -4.75 -6.08
N ASP A 196 -22.75 -5.83 -5.34
CA ASP A 196 -22.91 -5.83 -3.87
C ASP A 196 -21.69 -6.49 -3.21
N LEU A 197 -21.05 -5.75 -2.29
CA LEU A 197 -19.84 -6.20 -1.60
C LEU A 197 -20.12 -7.38 -0.66
N CYS A 198 -21.22 -7.35 0.09
CA CYS A 198 -21.56 -8.43 1.02
C CYS A 198 -21.92 -9.72 0.26
N GLU A 199 -22.63 -9.61 -0.86
CA GLU A 199 -22.94 -10.74 -1.73
C GLU A 199 -21.65 -11.37 -2.23
N MET A 200 -20.71 -10.56 -2.76
CA MET A 200 -19.40 -11.04 -3.21
C MET A 200 -18.63 -11.74 -2.09
N ILE A 201 -18.50 -11.10 -0.93
CA ILE A 201 -17.74 -11.64 0.21
C ILE A 201 -18.31 -12.97 0.68
N SER A 202 -19.63 -13.13 0.68
CA SER A 202 -20.28 -14.39 1.12
C SER A 202 -19.91 -15.61 0.28
N GLN A 203 -19.46 -15.40 -0.96
CA GLN A 203 -19.02 -16.46 -1.87
C GLN A 203 -17.53 -16.82 -1.68
N CYS A 204 -16.75 -15.95 -1.00
CA CYS A 204 -15.30 -16.06 -0.97
C CYS A 204 -14.77 -17.05 0.06
N ASP A 205 -13.73 -17.78 -0.31
CA ASP A 205 -12.86 -18.51 0.60
C ASP A 205 -11.67 -17.62 1.04
N PHE A 206 -11.29 -16.67 0.19
CA PHE A 206 -10.28 -15.66 0.47
C PHE A 206 -10.78 -14.30 -0.03
N VAL A 207 -10.57 -13.25 0.76
CA VAL A 207 -10.88 -11.85 0.39
C VAL A 207 -9.59 -11.06 0.42
N SER A 208 -9.25 -10.35 -0.67
CA SER A 208 -8.03 -9.55 -0.75
C SER A 208 -8.34 -8.10 -1.13
N VAL A 209 -7.80 -7.16 -0.34
CA VAL A 209 -8.07 -5.72 -0.45
C VAL A 209 -6.98 -5.05 -1.28
N HIS A 210 -7.39 -4.38 -2.38
CA HIS A 210 -6.51 -3.70 -3.34
C HIS A 210 -7.03 -2.34 -3.79
N CYS A 211 -8.07 -1.79 -3.14
CA CYS A 211 -8.59 -0.46 -3.44
C CYS A 211 -7.77 0.64 -2.75
N VAL A 212 -7.88 1.87 -3.25
CA VAL A 212 -7.28 3.05 -2.63
C VAL A 212 -8.08 3.49 -1.40
N LEU A 213 -7.42 4.16 -0.44
CA LEU A 213 -8.11 4.79 0.69
C LEU A 213 -8.62 6.18 0.30
N ASN A 214 -9.91 6.39 0.50
CA ASN A 214 -10.61 7.67 0.37
C ASN A 214 -11.87 7.65 1.25
N ASP A 215 -12.71 8.68 1.18
CA ASP A 215 -13.93 8.79 1.99
C ASP A 215 -14.94 7.64 1.73
N GLU A 216 -14.97 7.09 0.50
CA GLU A 216 -15.86 5.99 0.13
C GLU A 216 -15.34 4.62 0.59
N THR A 217 -14.04 4.49 0.79
CA THR A 217 -13.38 3.22 1.11
C THR A 217 -12.90 3.13 2.56
N HIS A 218 -13.03 4.21 3.33
CA HIS A 218 -12.74 4.18 4.77
C HIS A 218 -13.72 3.25 5.47
N HIS A 219 -13.19 2.22 6.16
CA HIS A 219 -13.96 1.14 6.79
C HIS A 219 -14.95 0.44 5.84
N LEU A 220 -14.61 0.37 4.55
CA LEU A 220 -15.40 -0.33 3.53
C LEU A 220 -15.62 -1.81 3.90
N VAL A 221 -14.64 -2.42 4.57
CA VAL A 221 -14.76 -3.77 5.15
C VAL A 221 -14.98 -3.62 6.65
N GLY A 222 -16.22 -3.32 7.02
CA GLY A 222 -16.65 -3.16 8.40
C GLY A 222 -17.23 -4.44 9.00
N GLU A 223 -17.91 -4.28 10.15
CA GLU A 223 -18.51 -5.42 10.87
C GLU A 223 -19.50 -6.20 10.00
N LYS A 224 -20.31 -5.51 9.19
CA LYS A 224 -21.31 -6.13 8.32
C LYS A 224 -20.65 -6.98 7.24
N GLU A 225 -19.62 -6.48 6.60
CA GLU A 225 -18.87 -7.17 5.55
C GLU A 225 -18.11 -8.37 6.12
N ILE A 226 -17.47 -8.21 7.28
CA ILE A 226 -16.79 -9.30 8.00
C ILE A 226 -17.79 -10.37 8.43
N ALA A 227 -18.97 -9.99 8.91
CA ALA A 227 -20.03 -10.92 9.28
C ALA A 227 -20.61 -11.69 8.09
N SER A 228 -20.45 -11.18 6.87
CA SER A 228 -20.83 -11.87 5.62
C SER A 228 -19.81 -12.90 5.16
N MET A 229 -18.60 -12.92 5.72
CA MET A 229 -17.55 -13.89 5.37
C MET A 229 -17.93 -15.30 5.84
N LYS A 230 -17.49 -16.32 5.08
CA LYS A 230 -17.57 -17.70 5.55
C LYS A 230 -16.71 -17.89 6.81
N PRO A 231 -17.10 -18.77 7.75
CA PRO A 231 -16.25 -19.07 8.92
C PRO A 231 -14.87 -19.63 8.56
N THR A 232 -14.75 -20.20 7.36
CA THR A 232 -13.48 -20.73 6.81
C THR A 232 -12.71 -19.71 5.99
N ALA A 233 -13.25 -18.50 5.78
CA ALA A 233 -12.63 -17.50 4.94
C ALA A 233 -11.48 -16.77 5.63
N MET A 234 -10.54 -16.27 4.83
CA MET A 234 -9.38 -15.51 5.27
C MET A 234 -9.35 -14.14 4.58
N LEU A 235 -8.98 -13.09 5.33
CA LEU A 235 -8.86 -11.72 4.83
C LEU A 235 -7.40 -11.35 4.62
N ILE A 236 -7.08 -10.75 3.47
CA ILE A 236 -5.75 -10.21 3.15
C ILE A 236 -5.88 -8.70 2.92
N ASN A 237 -5.05 -7.90 3.60
CA ASN A 237 -4.99 -6.47 3.35
C ASN A 237 -3.54 -6.02 3.13
N VAL A 238 -3.26 -5.61 1.89
CA VAL A 238 -1.96 -5.05 1.46
C VAL A 238 -2.11 -3.63 0.90
N SER A 239 -3.27 -3.00 1.16
CA SER A 239 -3.56 -1.67 0.62
C SER A 239 -3.39 -0.57 1.67
N ARG A 240 -4.39 -0.35 2.52
CA ARG A 240 -4.34 0.57 3.67
C ARG A 240 -5.12 -0.02 4.85
N GLY A 241 -4.61 0.14 6.07
CA GLY A 241 -5.26 -0.37 7.29
C GLY A 241 -6.69 0.14 7.45
N ALA A 242 -6.89 1.44 7.28
CA ALA A 242 -8.19 2.11 7.48
C ALA A 242 -9.29 1.73 6.47
N ILE A 243 -9.01 0.90 5.47
CA ILE A 243 -10.06 0.32 4.59
C ILE A 243 -10.83 -0.78 5.35
N VAL A 244 -10.18 -1.43 6.29
CA VAL A 244 -10.78 -2.44 7.16
C VAL A 244 -11.03 -1.83 8.54
N ASP A 245 -12.20 -2.07 9.12
CA ASP A 245 -12.40 -1.81 10.54
C ASP A 245 -11.60 -2.84 11.34
N GLU A 246 -10.43 -2.42 11.80
CA GLU A 246 -9.47 -3.29 12.50
C GLU A 246 -10.00 -3.82 13.84
N ASN A 247 -10.90 -3.08 14.50
CA ASN A 247 -11.52 -3.54 15.74
C ASN A 247 -12.54 -4.64 15.46
N ALA A 248 -13.37 -4.48 14.44
CA ALA A 248 -14.31 -5.50 13.98
C ALA A 248 -13.56 -6.76 13.52
N LEU A 249 -12.45 -6.59 12.80
CA LEU A 249 -11.59 -7.70 12.37
C LEU A 249 -10.99 -8.44 13.58
N LEU A 250 -10.42 -7.73 14.55
CA LEU A 250 -9.85 -8.34 15.75
C LEU A 250 -10.90 -9.13 16.55
N SER A 251 -12.12 -8.57 16.71
CA SER A 251 -13.23 -9.28 17.35
C SER A 251 -13.59 -10.56 16.59
N ALA A 252 -13.72 -10.49 15.26
CA ALA A 252 -14.06 -11.63 14.42
C ALA A 252 -13.01 -12.75 14.48
N LEU A 253 -11.72 -12.38 14.55
CA LEU A 253 -10.61 -13.33 14.67
C LEU A 253 -10.59 -14.01 16.05
N LYS A 254 -10.83 -13.26 17.12
CA LYS A 254 -10.89 -13.78 18.51
C LYS A 254 -12.09 -14.72 18.72
N GLU A 255 -13.21 -14.42 18.09
CA GLU A 255 -14.43 -15.20 18.15
C GLU A 255 -14.46 -16.34 17.10
N GLU A 256 -13.38 -16.50 16.35
CA GLU A 256 -13.25 -17.52 15.28
C GLU A 256 -14.38 -17.42 14.23
N ARG A 257 -14.95 -16.21 14.03
CA ARG A 257 -15.98 -15.97 13.00
C ARG A 257 -15.41 -16.02 11.58
N ILE A 258 -14.10 -15.81 11.45
CA ILE A 258 -13.33 -16.05 10.22
C ILE A 258 -12.06 -16.85 10.55
N ALA A 259 -11.53 -17.55 9.56
CA ALA A 259 -10.41 -18.46 9.77
C ALA A 259 -9.07 -17.78 10.00
N GLY A 260 -8.85 -16.56 9.50
CA GLY A 260 -7.59 -15.86 9.69
C GLY A 260 -7.48 -14.55 8.91
N ALA A 261 -6.37 -13.84 9.13
CA ALA A 261 -6.04 -12.62 8.40
C ALA A 261 -4.55 -12.49 8.12
N GLY A 262 -4.21 -11.93 6.95
CA GLY A 262 -2.86 -11.53 6.56
C GLY A 262 -2.82 -10.03 6.31
N LEU A 263 -2.08 -9.29 7.13
CA LEU A 263 -2.08 -7.83 7.14
C LEU A 263 -0.66 -7.31 6.93
N ASP A 264 -0.47 -6.52 5.89
CA ASP A 264 0.78 -5.78 5.65
C ASP A 264 0.67 -4.31 6.07
N VAL A 265 -0.55 -3.82 6.29
CA VAL A 265 -0.84 -2.41 6.54
C VAL A 265 -1.78 -2.25 7.73
N PHE A 266 -1.66 -1.09 8.42
CA PHE A 266 -2.41 -0.78 9.63
C PHE A 266 -2.88 0.67 9.61
N SER A 267 -3.95 0.98 10.33
CA SER A 267 -4.47 2.35 10.44
C SER A 267 -3.51 3.27 11.20
N GLN A 268 -2.75 2.69 12.12
CA GLN A 268 -1.68 3.37 12.84
C GLN A 268 -0.38 2.60 12.64
N GLU A 269 0.58 3.20 11.96
CA GLU A 269 1.92 2.67 11.71
C GLU A 269 2.99 3.57 12.32
N PRO A 270 4.09 3.01 12.88
CA PRO A 270 4.36 1.59 13.05
C PRO A 270 3.55 0.95 14.20
N LEU A 271 3.36 -0.38 14.12
CA LEU A 271 2.78 -1.15 15.22
C LEU A 271 3.76 -1.19 16.41
N ASP A 272 3.27 -0.85 17.59
CA ASP A 272 3.97 -1.12 18.86
C ASP A 272 3.39 -2.36 19.54
N ARG A 273 4.23 -3.35 19.79
CA ARG A 273 3.82 -4.64 20.35
C ARG A 273 3.20 -4.54 21.75
N THR A 274 3.43 -3.45 22.48
CA THR A 274 3.02 -3.28 23.86
C THR A 274 1.81 -2.36 24.03
N THR A 275 1.73 -1.32 23.23
CA THR A 275 0.74 -0.25 23.39
C THR A 275 -0.31 -0.18 22.29
N HIS A 276 -0.02 -0.77 21.11
CA HIS A 276 -0.94 -0.69 19.99
C HIS A 276 -2.28 -1.39 20.27
N PRO A 277 -3.44 -0.84 19.84
CA PRO A 277 -4.75 -1.49 20.01
C PRO A 277 -4.79 -2.93 19.49
N LEU A 278 -4.12 -3.20 18.37
CA LEU A 278 -4.07 -4.52 17.74
C LEU A 278 -2.97 -5.46 18.30
N ARG A 279 -2.32 -5.12 19.42
CA ARG A 279 -1.21 -5.91 19.98
C ARG A 279 -1.54 -7.38 20.24
N GLU A 280 -2.81 -7.72 20.44
CA GLU A 280 -3.25 -9.10 20.65
C GLU A 280 -3.01 -9.96 19.40
N MET A 281 -3.05 -9.38 18.20
CA MET A 281 -2.82 -10.09 16.93
C MET A 281 -1.42 -10.71 16.84
N PHE A 282 -0.41 -10.14 17.55
CA PHE A 282 0.95 -10.71 17.57
C PHE A 282 1.04 -12.11 18.16
N SER A 283 0.05 -12.52 18.97
CA SER A 283 0.00 -13.84 19.62
C SER A 283 -0.99 -14.81 18.95
N MET A 284 -1.72 -14.35 17.93
CA MET A 284 -2.74 -15.15 17.24
C MET A 284 -2.11 -16.03 16.17
N GLY A 285 -2.31 -17.35 16.24
CA GLY A 285 -1.74 -18.30 15.29
C GLY A 285 -2.41 -18.31 13.90
N ASN A 286 -3.57 -17.66 13.79
CA ASN A 286 -4.32 -17.49 12.55
C ASN A 286 -4.15 -16.08 11.93
N VAL A 287 -3.19 -15.30 12.40
CA VAL A 287 -2.89 -13.96 11.89
C VAL A 287 -1.44 -13.89 11.43
N LEU A 288 -1.20 -13.36 10.24
CA LEU A 288 0.12 -13.00 9.74
C LEU A 288 0.23 -11.48 9.63
N LEU A 289 1.26 -10.93 10.25
CA LEU A 289 1.55 -9.50 10.23
C LEU A 289 2.86 -9.27 9.47
N SER A 290 2.85 -8.32 8.54
CA SER A 290 4.02 -7.83 7.83
C SER A 290 4.11 -6.31 8.01
N PRO A 291 5.30 -5.71 8.11
CA PRO A 291 5.46 -4.31 8.48
C PRO A 291 5.46 -3.37 7.27
N HIS A 292 4.43 -3.44 6.42
CA HIS A 292 4.24 -2.63 5.20
C HIS A 292 5.39 -2.80 4.20
N LEU A 293 5.80 -4.06 3.97
CA LEU A 293 6.94 -4.41 3.12
C LEU A 293 6.61 -5.36 1.96
N THR A 294 5.33 -5.58 1.64
CA THR A 294 4.97 -6.40 0.46
C THR A 294 5.49 -5.82 -0.85
N PHE A 295 5.83 -4.53 -0.89
CA PHE A 295 6.45 -3.89 -2.04
C PHE A 295 7.98 -4.03 -2.09
N TYR A 296 8.65 -4.42 -0.99
CA TYR A 296 10.09 -4.22 -0.78
C TYR A 296 10.92 -5.38 -1.34
N THR A 297 11.21 -5.32 -2.63
CA THR A 297 12.16 -6.21 -3.31
C THR A 297 13.22 -5.39 -4.03
N GLN A 298 14.37 -6.00 -4.36
CA GLN A 298 15.42 -5.29 -5.10
C GLN A 298 14.89 -4.73 -6.42
N ASP A 299 14.13 -5.54 -7.17
CA ASP A 299 13.60 -5.14 -8.47
C ASP A 299 12.62 -3.97 -8.38
N SER A 300 11.76 -3.96 -7.36
CA SER A 300 10.82 -2.84 -7.15
C SER A 300 11.55 -1.59 -6.67
N MET A 301 12.55 -1.72 -5.80
CA MET A 301 13.35 -0.59 -5.35
C MET A 301 14.16 0.02 -6.49
N ASP A 302 14.75 -0.79 -7.36
CA ASP A 302 15.46 -0.29 -8.54
C ASP A 302 14.52 0.52 -9.46
N ARG A 303 13.29 0.05 -9.69
CA ARG A 303 12.27 0.80 -10.44
C ARG A 303 11.88 2.09 -9.73
N LEU A 304 11.62 2.02 -8.41
CA LEU A 304 11.22 3.16 -7.60
C LEU A 304 12.25 4.28 -7.61
N GLU A 305 13.51 3.94 -7.32
CA GLU A 305 14.60 4.91 -7.23
C GLU A 305 14.88 5.57 -8.58
N ASN A 306 14.92 4.78 -9.67
CA ASN A 306 15.17 5.31 -11.01
C ASN A 306 14.05 6.26 -11.44
N GLU A 307 12.78 5.87 -11.30
CA GLU A 307 11.68 6.73 -11.71
C GLU A 307 11.54 7.97 -10.81
N THR A 308 11.76 7.82 -9.49
CA THR A 308 11.80 8.97 -8.58
C THR A 308 12.88 9.98 -9.00
N LEU A 309 14.07 9.49 -9.37
CA LEU A 309 15.16 10.35 -9.85
C LEU A 309 14.77 11.13 -11.11
N GLU A 310 14.09 10.49 -12.07
CA GLU A 310 13.61 11.16 -13.27
C GLU A 310 12.61 12.28 -12.93
N ARG A 311 11.64 12.01 -12.06
CA ARG A 311 10.69 13.05 -11.60
C ARG A 311 11.41 14.21 -10.89
N CYS A 312 12.44 13.91 -10.09
CA CYS A 312 13.25 14.95 -9.46
C CYS A 312 13.99 15.80 -10.50
N LYS A 313 14.58 15.20 -11.52
CA LYS A 313 15.29 15.91 -12.58
C LYS A 313 14.37 16.86 -13.35
N GLU A 314 13.16 16.40 -13.71
CA GLU A 314 12.15 17.21 -14.38
C GLU A 314 11.80 18.45 -13.54
N ILE A 315 11.44 18.30 -12.27
CA ILE A 315 11.08 19.40 -11.39
C ILE A 315 12.26 20.36 -11.19
N LEU A 316 13.44 19.83 -10.91
CA LEU A 316 14.63 20.65 -10.65
C LEU A 316 15.15 21.35 -11.92
N GLY A 317 14.96 20.74 -13.09
CA GLY A 317 15.25 21.33 -14.40
C GLY A 317 14.27 22.43 -14.81
N GLY A 318 13.09 22.49 -14.20
CA GLY A 318 12.01 23.39 -14.57
C GLY A 318 11.13 22.87 -15.72
N ASP A 319 11.26 21.60 -16.03
CA ASP A 319 10.42 20.90 -17.01
C ASP A 319 9.09 20.47 -16.35
N PRO A 320 7.99 20.34 -17.11
CA PRO A 320 6.76 19.73 -16.60
C PRO A 320 7.00 18.29 -16.16
N VAL A 321 6.57 17.96 -14.91
CA VAL A 321 6.75 16.62 -14.36
C VAL A 321 5.74 15.63 -14.91
N LEU A 322 6.19 14.43 -15.30
CA LEU A 322 5.32 13.38 -15.84
C LEU A 322 4.51 12.70 -14.75
N VAL A 323 3.19 12.85 -14.81
CA VAL A 323 2.21 12.18 -13.95
C VAL A 323 1.65 10.95 -14.67
N LYS A 324 1.94 9.76 -14.19
CA LYS A 324 1.44 8.47 -14.71
C LYS A 324 0.20 7.97 -13.97
N SER A 325 -0.10 8.58 -12.84
CA SER A 325 -1.24 8.18 -12.01
C SER A 325 -2.56 8.60 -12.63
N GLY A 326 -3.53 7.68 -12.64
CA GLY A 326 -4.92 7.98 -12.95
C GLY A 326 -5.74 8.50 -11.77
N ASP A 327 -5.13 8.76 -10.61
CA ASP A 327 -5.84 9.30 -9.44
C ASP A 327 -6.43 10.69 -9.78
N PRO A 328 -7.76 10.88 -9.60
CA PRO A 328 -8.42 12.15 -9.93
C PRO A 328 -7.81 13.36 -9.23
N ARG A 329 -7.25 13.20 -8.03
CA ARG A 329 -6.60 14.28 -7.29
C ARG A 329 -5.35 14.78 -8.01
N LEU A 330 -4.58 13.87 -8.63
CA LEU A 330 -3.37 14.20 -9.39
C LEU A 330 -3.69 14.67 -10.82
N THR A 331 -4.67 14.05 -11.47
CA THR A 331 -5.07 14.45 -12.85
C THR A 331 -5.79 15.79 -12.90
N ALA A 332 -6.29 16.30 -11.78
CA ALA A 332 -6.87 17.63 -11.66
C ALA A 332 -5.84 18.78 -11.59
N GLN A 333 -4.55 18.48 -11.57
CA GLN A 333 -3.49 19.49 -11.60
C GLN A 333 -3.39 20.16 -12.97
N THR A 334 -3.12 21.47 -13.00
CA THR A 334 -3.07 22.25 -14.25
C THR A 334 -1.75 22.96 -14.49
N SER A 335 -0.82 22.90 -13.53
CA SER A 335 0.45 23.62 -13.58
C SER A 335 1.64 22.70 -13.32
N GLY A 336 2.68 22.84 -14.11
CA GLY A 336 3.94 22.10 -13.94
C GLY A 336 3.86 20.60 -14.17
N VAL A 337 2.80 20.07 -14.80
CA VAL A 337 2.59 18.66 -15.03
C VAL A 337 2.33 18.35 -16.50
N VAL A 338 2.68 17.12 -16.91
CA VAL A 338 2.29 16.48 -18.15
C VAL A 338 1.79 15.07 -17.82
N PHE A 339 0.76 14.61 -18.52
CA PHE A 339 0.16 13.31 -18.26
C PHE A 339 0.61 12.29 -19.30
N SER A 340 0.80 11.05 -18.84
CA SER A 340 1.00 9.93 -19.80
C SER A 340 -0.28 9.73 -20.61
N ALA A 341 -0.11 9.53 -21.92
CA ALA A 341 -1.22 9.24 -22.84
C ALA A 341 -1.88 7.89 -22.55
#